data_559272e17e26c88b45dd3008667ab807
#
_entry.id   559272e17e26c88b45dd3008667ab807
#
_cell.length_a   1.000
_cell.length_b   1.000
_cell.length_c   1.000
_cell.angle_alpha   90.00
_cell.angle_beta   90.00
_cell.angle_gamma   90.00
#
_symmetry.space_group_name_H-M   'P 1'
#
loop_
_entity.id
_entity.type
_entity.pdbx_description
1 polymer ?
#
loop_
_entity_poly.entity_id
_entity_poly.type
_entity_poly.pdbx_seq_one_letter_code
_entity_poly.pdbx_strand_id
1 'polypeptide(L)'
;MSLFRPKFWKIPEITETERQRLPALAAELEQRLQTVAARFPQAAFASSLAVEDMVITDAICRLKLPLRIITLNTGKLNPETEALIAATEARYQTRLEVFTPDKEAAAAFEREFGVTAMYDSVELRRRCCHIRKIEPLNRALKNAPAWLTGQRRSQSDTRSELNFEELDRSRNIAKFNPIFDWEENDVWAYAETYGVPLNELYHQGYPSIGCEPCTRPVKEGENIRAGRWWWESKDSKECGLHK
;
A
#
# COMPACT_ATOMS: atom_id res chain seq x y z
N MET A 1 -15.40 -30.42 24.96
CA MET A 1 -15.23 -28.95 24.82
C MET A 1 -14.86 -28.67 23.36
N SER A 2 -15.79 -28.14 22.57
CA SER A 2 -15.52 -27.71 21.20
C SER A 2 -14.54 -26.53 21.28
N LEU A 3 -13.33 -26.69 20.78
CA LEU A 3 -12.36 -25.60 20.66
C LEU A 3 -12.90 -24.64 19.59
N PHE A 4 -13.46 -23.54 20.04
CA PHE A 4 -13.94 -22.48 19.16
C PHE A 4 -12.69 -21.89 18.48
N ARG A 5 -12.41 -22.30 17.24
CA ARG A 5 -11.34 -21.69 16.45
C ARG A 5 -11.83 -20.31 15.99
N PRO A 6 -11.08 -19.23 16.24
CA PRO A 6 -11.48 -17.92 15.77
C PRO A 6 -11.58 -17.92 14.24
N LYS A 7 -12.66 -17.37 13.72
CA LYS A 7 -12.77 -17.09 12.28
C LYS A 7 -12.01 -15.80 11.99
N PHE A 8 -11.19 -15.85 10.96
CA PHE A 8 -10.44 -14.68 10.48
C PHE A 8 -11.15 -14.04 9.29
N TRP A 9 -10.81 -12.79 9.03
CA TRP A 9 -11.23 -12.05 7.85
C TRP A 9 -10.94 -12.86 6.57
N LYS A 10 -11.79 -12.69 5.60
CA LYS A 10 -11.65 -13.30 4.27
C LYS A 10 -11.79 -12.25 3.21
N ILE A 11 -11.21 -12.49 2.04
CA ILE A 11 -11.42 -11.69 0.84
C ILE A 11 -12.94 -11.60 0.59
N PRO A 12 -13.49 -10.39 0.37
CA PRO A 12 -14.91 -10.21 0.13
C PRO A 12 -15.40 -10.98 -1.10
N GLU A 13 -16.61 -11.50 -1.03
CA GLU A 13 -17.29 -12.06 -2.20
C GLU A 13 -17.74 -10.92 -3.13
N ILE A 14 -17.43 -11.05 -4.41
CA ILE A 14 -17.79 -10.07 -5.43
C ILE A 14 -19.18 -10.37 -5.97
N THR A 15 -20.07 -9.40 -5.83
CA THR A 15 -21.45 -9.50 -6.32
C THR A 15 -21.56 -9.09 -7.79
N GLU A 16 -22.74 -9.36 -8.38
CA GLU A 16 -23.03 -8.92 -9.76
C GLU A 16 -22.98 -7.39 -9.91
N THR A 17 -23.32 -6.66 -8.86
CA THR A 17 -23.28 -5.17 -8.87
C THR A 17 -21.87 -4.65 -9.10
N GLU A 18 -20.87 -5.19 -8.39
CA GLU A 18 -19.47 -4.80 -8.61
C GLU A 18 -18.99 -5.19 -10.01
N ARG A 19 -19.37 -6.39 -10.48
CA ARG A 19 -19.01 -6.86 -11.83
C ARG A 19 -19.58 -5.96 -12.92
N GLN A 20 -20.80 -5.45 -12.78
CA GLN A 20 -21.45 -4.58 -13.76
C GLN A 20 -20.83 -3.18 -13.81
N ARG A 21 -20.42 -2.62 -12.67
CA ARG A 21 -19.79 -1.28 -12.65
C ARG A 21 -18.30 -1.27 -12.96
N LEU A 22 -17.63 -2.42 -12.82
CA LEU A 22 -16.17 -2.54 -13.00
C LEU A 22 -15.66 -2.02 -14.34
N PRO A 23 -16.29 -2.28 -15.51
CA PRO A 23 -15.79 -1.77 -16.79
C PRO A 23 -15.68 -0.25 -16.83
N ALA A 24 -16.63 0.47 -16.25
CA ALA A 24 -16.60 1.94 -16.18
C ALA A 24 -15.48 2.42 -15.25
N LEU A 25 -15.35 1.82 -14.07
CA LEU A 25 -14.27 2.14 -13.13
C LEU A 25 -12.88 1.87 -13.71
N ALA A 26 -12.71 0.75 -14.41
CA ALA A 26 -11.46 0.40 -15.06
C ALA A 26 -11.11 1.42 -16.17
N ALA A 27 -12.08 1.82 -16.99
CA ALA A 27 -11.89 2.84 -18.03
C ALA A 27 -11.49 4.19 -17.41
N GLU A 28 -12.12 4.59 -16.31
CA GLU A 28 -11.75 5.83 -15.61
C GLU A 28 -10.33 5.74 -15.01
N LEU A 29 -9.96 4.62 -14.41
CA LEU A 29 -8.60 4.40 -13.92
C LEU A 29 -7.57 4.53 -15.04
N GLU A 30 -7.82 3.90 -16.18
CA GLU A 30 -6.96 3.99 -17.35
C GLU A 30 -6.81 5.43 -17.85
N GLN A 31 -7.90 6.17 -17.97
CA GLN A 31 -7.89 7.59 -18.37
C GLN A 31 -7.12 8.46 -17.38
N ARG A 32 -7.32 8.27 -16.07
CA ARG A 32 -6.60 8.99 -15.01
C ARG A 32 -5.10 8.74 -15.09
N LEU A 33 -4.68 7.47 -15.25
CA LEU A 33 -3.27 7.11 -15.37
C LEU A 33 -2.63 7.66 -16.66
N GLN A 34 -3.31 7.59 -17.79
CA GLN A 34 -2.87 8.21 -19.05
C GLN A 34 -2.71 9.73 -18.93
N THR A 35 -3.64 10.38 -18.25
CA THR A 35 -3.57 11.84 -17.97
C THR A 35 -2.33 12.19 -17.16
N VAL A 36 -2.05 11.42 -16.09
CA VAL A 36 -0.85 11.64 -15.29
C VAL A 36 0.42 11.37 -16.09
N ALA A 37 0.47 10.27 -16.84
CA ALA A 37 1.63 9.92 -17.65
C ALA A 37 1.94 10.96 -18.76
N ALA A 38 0.91 11.55 -19.35
CA ALA A 38 1.06 12.61 -20.36
C ALA A 38 1.56 13.93 -19.74
N ARG A 39 1.07 14.29 -18.55
CA ARG A 39 1.45 15.54 -17.85
C ARG A 39 2.81 15.41 -17.15
N PHE A 40 3.11 14.25 -16.64
CA PHE A 40 4.28 13.97 -15.79
C PHE A 40 4.97 12.67 -16.21
N PRO A 41 5.64 12.60 -17.36
CA PRO A 41 6.44 11.45 -17.72
C PRO A 41 7.44 11.15 -16.60
N GLN A 42 7.59 9.87 -16.25
CA GLN A 42 8.44 9.41 -15.14
C GLN A 42 7.91 9.79 -13.74
N ALA A 43 6.65 10.16 -13.59
CA ALA A 43 6.04 10.22 -12.26
C ALA A 43 6.19 8.87 -11.54
N ALA A 44 6.37 8.93 -10.21
CA ALA A 44 6.64 7.74 -9.41
C ALA A 44 5.34 7.23 -8.76
N PHE A 45 4.96 6.00 -9.07
CA PHE A 45 3.92 5.30 -8.34
C PHE A 45 4.52 4.55 -7.15
N ALA A 46 4.16 4.97 -5.93
CA ALA A 46 4.65 4.35 -4.69
C ALA A 46 3.74 3.18 -4.29
N SER A 47 4.12 1.98 -4.69
CA SER A 47 3.41 0.74 -4.39
C SER A 47 3.84 0.15 -3.05
N SER A 48 2.88 -0.07 -2.16
CA SER A 48 3.05 -0.87 -0.94
C SER A 48 2.85 -2.36 -1.17
N LEU A 49 2.51 -2.77 -2.40
CA LEU A 49 2.09 -4.11 -2.80
C LEU A 49 0.78 -4.57 -2.12
N ALA A 50 0.01 -3.66 -1.53
CA ALA A 50 -1.37 -3.93 -1.13
C ALA A 50 -2.27 -4.04 -2.38
N VAL A 51 -3.43 -4.64 -2.23
CA VAL A 51 -4.32 -4.92 -3.37
C VAL A 51 -4.64 -3.68 -4.19
N GLU A 52 -4.85 -2.53 -3.55
CA GLU A 52 -5.06 -1.23 -4.20
C GLU A 52 -3.90 -0.85 -5.12
N ASP A 53 -2.69 -0.99 -4.60
CA ASP A 53 -1.49 -0.64 -5.34
C ASP A 53 -1.21 -1.66 -6.45
N MET A 54 -1.59 -2.92 -6.26
CA MET A 54 -1.47 -3.96 -7.29
C MET A 54 -2.45 -3.75 -8.44
N VAL A 55 -3.65 -3.23 -8.20
CA VAL A 55 -4.60 -2.80 -9.23
C VAL A 55 -3.98 -1.69 -10.11
N ILE A 56 -3.38 -0.68 -9.49
CA ILE A 56 -2.71 0.41 -10.22
C ILE A 56 -1.48 -0.12 -10.96
N THR A 57 -0.70 -1.01 -10.34
CA THR A 57 0.46 -1.67 -10.97
C THR A 57 0.03 -2.40 -12.24
N ASP A 58 -1.05 -3.20 -12.18
CA ASP A 58 -1.59 -3.91 -13.33
C ASP A 58 -1.94 -2.94 -14.47
N ALA A 59 -2.71 -1.90 -14.17
CA ALA A 59 -3.13 -0.91 -15.15
C ALA A 59 -1.93 -0.18 -15.80
N ILE A 60 -0.94 0.23 -15.01
CA ILE A 60 0.30 0.86 -15.53
C ILE A 60 1.03 -0.08 -16.47
N CYS A 61 1.22 -1.33 -16.06
CA CYS A 61 1.96 -2.32 -16.85
C CYS A 61 1.22 -2.74 -18.12
N ARG A 62 -0.09 -2.99 -18.02
CA ARG A 62 -0.94 -3.39 -19.14
C ARG A 62 -1.02 -2.30 -20.21
N LEU A 63 -1.09 -1.04 -19.81
CA LEU A 63 -1.09 0.12 -20.70
C LEU A 63 0.31 0.56 -21.13
N LYS A 64 1.37 -0.06 -20.59
CA LYS A 64 2.78 0.29 -20.85
C LYS A 64 3.07 1.78 -20.65
N LEU A 65 2.53 2.35 -19.58
CA LEU A 65 2.71 3.77 -19.29
C LEU A 65 4.14 4.07 -18.83
N PRO A 66 4.71 5.23 -19.19
CA PRO A 66 6.07 5.62 -18.80
C PRO A 66 6.12 6.14 -17.36
N LEU A 67 5.52 5.38 -16.43
CA LEU A 67 5.51 5.66 -14.99
C LEU A 67 6.49 4.73 -14.29
N ARG A 68 7.23 5.27 -13.33
CA ARG A 68 8.13 4.48 -12.48
C ARG A 68 7.31 3.80 -11.39
N ILE A 69 7.51 2.51 -11.18
CA ILE A 69 6.88 1.80 -10.05
C ILE A 69 7.95 1.60 -8.99
N ILE A 70 7.78 2.26 -7.85
CA ILE A 70 8.69 2.16 -6.71
C ILE A 70 8.04 1.38 -5.57
N THR A 71 8.83 0.64 -4.82
CA THR A 71 8.40 -0.03 -3.58
C THR A 71 9.45 0.09 -2.49
N LEU A 72 9.03 -0.06 -1.23
CA LEU A 72 9.91 0.06 -0.07
C LEU A 72 10.13 -1.31 0.56
N ASN A 73 11.33 -1.85 0.46
CA ASN A 73 11.72 -2.97 1.32
C ASN A 73 12.28 -2.43 2.63
N THR A 74 11.47 -2.47 3.67
CA THR A 74 11.78 -1.90 4.99
C THR A 74 12.82 -2.70 5.77
N GLY A 75 13.24 -3.88 5.28
CA GLY A 75 14.03 -4.85 6.01
C GLY A 75 13.25 -5.54 7.15
N LYS A 76 11.93 -5.35 7.18
CA LYS A 76 10.99 -5.98 8.12
C LYS A 76 9.67 -6.36 7.42
N LEU A 77 9.72 -6.65 6.11
CA LEU A 77 8.56 -7.16 5.38
C LEU A 77 8.31 -8.63 5.71
N ASN A 78 7.06 -9.07 5.51
CA ASN A 78 6.76 -10.50 5.51
C ASN A 78 7.39 -11.17 4.28
N PRO A 79 7.80 -12.45 4.38
CA PRO A 79 8.33 -13.19 3.22
C PRO A 79 7.38 -13.20 2.03
N GLU A 80 6.06 -13.27 2.27
CA GLU A 80 5.03 -13.23 1.23
C GLU A 80 5.01 -11.89 0.48
N THR A 81 5.29 -10.78 1.18
CA THR A 81 5.40 -9.46 0.56
C THR A 81 6.67 -9.34 -0.29
N GLU A 82 7.79 -9.91 0.17
CA GLU A 82 9.03 -9.96 -0.62
C GLU A 82 8.87 -10.86 -1.86
N ALA A 83 8.21 -12.01 -1.71
CA ALA A 83 7.92 -12.91 -2.83
C ALA A 83 7.02 -12.24 -3.88
N LEU A 84 6.08 -11.38 -3.47
CA LEU A 84 5.19 -10.66 -4.38
C LEU A 84 5.95 -9.67 -5.27
N ILE A 85 7.09 -9.11 -4.84
CA ILE A 85 7.95 -8.27 -5.69
C ILE A 85 8.39 -9.09 -6.92
N ALA A 86 9.00 -10.25 -6.70
CA ALA A 86 9.47 -11.11 -7.78
C ALA A 86 8.33 -11.63 -8.67
N ALA A 87 7.19 -11.98 -8.07
CA ALA A 87 6.01 -12.43 -8.81
C ALA A 87 5.44 -11.32 -9.72
N THR A 88 5.43 -10.08 -9.22
CA THR A 88 5.00 -8.90 -9.99
C THR A 88 5.94 -8.64 -11.18
N GLU A 89 7.25 -8.64 -10.94
CA GLU A 89 8.24 -8.45 -12.00
C GLU A 89 8.14 -9.52 -13.07
N ALA A 90 7.96 -10.78 -12.68
CA ALA A 90 7.79 -11.91 -13.61
C ALA A 90 6.48 -11.81 -14.40
N ARG A 91 5.36 -11.46 -13.75
CA ARG A 91 4.03 -11.37 -14.37
C ARG A 91 3.96 -10.29 -15.45
N TYR A 92 4.56 -9.12 -15.17
CA TYR A 92 4.46 -7.96 -16.07
C TYR A 92 5.72 -7.70 -16.89
N GLN A 93 6.76 -8.54 -16.79
CA GLN A 93 8.04 -8.36 -17.49
C GLN A 93 8.62 -6.95 -17.25
N THR A 94 8.49 -6.45 -16.03
CA THR A 94 8.92 -5.12 -15.60
C THR A 94 9.87 -5.22 -14.41
N ARG A 95 10.50 -4.10 -14.06
CA ARG A 95 11.31 -3.97 -12.84
C ARG A 95 10.68 -2.98 -11.90
N LEU A 96 10.57 -3.36 -10.62
CA LEU A 96 10.21 -2.45 -9.56
C LEU A 96 11.49 -1.80 -9.00
N GLU A 97 11.46 -0.48 -8.79
CA GLU A 97 12.54 0.21 -8.11
C GLU A 97 12.40 0.00 -6.60
N VAL A 98 13.21 -0.88 -6.03
CA VAL A 98 13.15 -1.21 -4.60
C VAL A 98 14.05 -0.30 -3.79
N PHE A 99 13.46 0.50 -2.91
CA PHE A 99 14.19 1.37 -1.98
C PHE A 99 14.26 0.74 -0.60
N THR A 100 15.47 0.72 -0.03
CA THR A 100 15.75 0.17 1.31
C THR A 100 16.17 1.30 2.26
N PRO A 101 16.01 1.11 3.59
CA PRO A 101 16.54 2.05 4.56
C PRO A 101 18.08 2.13 4.49
N ASP A 102 18.62 3.25 4.93
CA ASP A 102 20.06 3.34 5.20
C ASP A 102 20.42 2.29 6.25
N LYS A 103 21.41 1.46 5.92
CA LYS A 103 21.80 0.32 6.77
C LYS A 103 22.36 0.76 8.11
N GLU A 104 23.18 1.82 8.12
CA GLU A 104 23.78 2.31 9.36
C GLU A 104 22.75 2.98 10.26
N ALA A 105 21.84 3.79 9.71
CA ALA A 105 20.75 4.40 10.48
C ALA A 105 19.83 3.36 11.08
N ALA A 106 19.49 2.30 10.34
CA ALA A 106 18.67 1.21 10.83
C ALA A 106 19.38 0.41 11.93
N ALA A 107 20.67 0.10 11.76
CA ALA A 107 21.48 -0.59 12.74
C ALA A 107 21.73 0.26 14.00
N ALA A 108 21.96 1.55 13.85
CA ALA A 108 22.12 2.48 14.98
C ALA A 108 20.85 2.55 15.82
N PHE A 109 19.68 2.63 15.18
CA PHE A 109 18.40 2.59 15.89
C PHE A 109 18.22 1.30 16.69
N GLU A 110 18.54 0.13 16.09
CA GLU A 110 18.40 -1.14 16.76
C GLU A 110 19.43 -1.35 17.88
N ARG A 111 20.66 -0.81 17.76
CA ARG A 111 21.64 -0.84 18.84
C ARG A 111 21.21 0.03 20.04
N GLU A 112 20.63 1.18 19.78
CA GLU A 112 20.25 2.15 20.82
C GLU A 112 18.97 1.73 21.56
N PHE A 113 17.96 1.24 20.83
CA PHE A 113 16.60 1.01 21.35
C PHE A 113 16.16 -0.46 21.33
N GLY A 114 16.89 -1.33 20.68
CA GLY A 114 16.53 -2.73 20.50
C GLY A 114 15.70 -3.00 19.23
N VAL A 115 15.72 -4.26 18.79
CA VAL A 115 15.05 -4.71 17.55
C VAL A 115 13.52 -4.66 17.64
N THR A 116 12.96 -4.60 18.85
CA THR A 116 11.52 -4.58 19.17
C THR A 116 11.03 -3.21 19.65
N ALA A 117 11.86 -2.19 19.59
CA ALA A 117 11.58 -0.84 20.12
C ALA A 117 10.26 -0.22 19.63
N MET A 118 9.73 -0.68 18.48
CA MET A 118 8.44 -0.22 17.96
C MET A 118 7.26 -0.56 18.89
N TYR A 119 7.40 -1.49 19.83
CA TYR A 119 6.36 -1.84 20.80
C TYR A 119 6.42 -0.99 22.07
N ASP A 120 7.56 -0.34 22.35
CA ASP A 120 7.79 0.36 23.62
C ASP A 120 7.08 1.71 23.68
N SER A 121 6.98 2.42 22.55
CA SER A 121 6.23 3.68 22.45
C SER A 121 5.83 4.03 21.01
N VAL A 122 4.81 4.88 20.89
CA VAL A 122 4.40 5.47 19.61
C VAL A 122 5.53 6.27 18.97
N GLU A 123 6.34 6.95 19.78
CA GLU A 123 7.48 7.74 19.31
C GLU A 123 8.55 6.85 18.66
N LEU A 124 8.97 5.79 19.34
CA LEU A 124 9.95 4.83 18.82
C LEU A 124 9.43 4.12 17.56
N ARG A 125 8.14 3.76 17.54
CA ARG A 125 7.52 3.20 16.33
C ARG A 125 7.55 4.21 15.18
N ARG A 126 7.23 5.49 15.42
CA ARG A 126 7.30 6.55 14.40
C ARG A 126 8.73 6.77 13.92
N ARG A 127 9.73 6.74 14.82
CA ARG A 127 11.16 6.83 14.47
C ARG A 127 11.58 5.63 13.60
N CYS A 128 11.16 4.42 13.93
CA CYS A 128 11.37 3.23 13.10
C CYS A 128 10.74 3.41 11.70
N CYS A 129 9.49 3.88 11.63
CA CYS A 129 8.82 4.16 10.35
C CYS A 129 9.53 5.26 9.57
N HIS A 130 10.07 6.29 10.23
CA HIS A 130 10.82 7.35 9.57
C HIS A 130 12.05 6.78 8.86
N ILE A 131 12.88 6.04 9.58
CA ILE A 131 14.12 5.46 9.04
C ILE A 131 13.82 4.46 7.92
N ARG A 132 12.79 3.60 8.11
CA ARG A 132 12.55 2.46 7.22
C ARG A 132 11.57 2.73 6.08
N LYS A 133 10.84 3.85 6.12
CA LYS A 133 9.81 4.16 5.11
C LYS A 133 9.89 5.59 4.61
N ILE A 134 9.86 6.60 5.52
CA ILE A 134 9.75 8.01 5.12
C ILE A 134 11.01 8.46 4.41
N GLU A 135 12.19 8.19 4.99
CA GLU A 135 13.48 8.53 4.39
C GLU A 135 13.67 7.83 3.02
N PRO A 136 13.49 6.49 2.88
CA PRO A 136 13.58 5.84 1.58
C PRO A 136 12.59 6.38 0.54
N LEU A 137 11.35 6.69 0.96
CA LEU A 137 10.37 7.32 0.08
C LEU A 137 10.83 8.70 -0.39
N ASN A 138 11.39 9.51 0.52
CA ASN A 138 11.92 10.84 0.16
C ASN A 138 13.07 10.74 -0.86
N ARG A 139 13.96 9.74 -0.73
CA ARG A 139 14.99 9.47 -1.75
C ARG A 139 14.37 9.05 -3.09
N ALA A 140 13.37 8.17 -3.06
CA ALA A 140 12.69 7.71 -4.27
C ALA A 140 11.99 8.85 -5.03
N LEU A 141 11.45 9.83 -4.29
CA LEU A 141 10.67 10.95 -4.84
C LEU A 141 11.51 12.22 -5.08
N LYS A 142 12.80 12.25 -4.72
CA LYS A 142 13.65 13.46 -4.75
C LYS A 142 13.61 14.21 -6.08
N ASN A 143 13.56 13.48 -7.19
CA ASN A 143 13.56 14.06 -8.54
C ASN A 143 12.28 13.69 -9.33
N ALA A 144 11.26 13.18 -8.65
CA ALA A 144 10.02 12.83 -9.30
C ALA A 144 9.22 14.09 -9.63
N PRO A 145 8.71 14.25 -10.87
CA PRO A 145 7.89 15.42 -11.24
C PRO A 145 6.53 15.39 -10.56
N ALA A 146 6.04 14.20 -10.20
CA ALA A 146 4.82 13.93 -9.45
C ALA A 146 4.88 12.52 -8.88
N TRP A 147 3.94 12.17 -8.00
CA TRP A 147 3.82 10.80 -7.50
C TRP A 147 2.36 10.34 -7.40
N LEU A 148 2.18 9.02 -7.39
CA LEU A 148 0.87 8.39 -7.31
C LEU A 148 0.80 7.47 -6.10
N THR A 149 -0.41 7.29 -5.55
CA THR A 149 -0.71 6.39 -4.43
C THR A 149 -2.00 5.62 -4.67
N GLY A 150 -2.16 4.46 -4.01
CA GLY A 150 -3.40 3.69 -3.99
C GLY A 150 -4.35 4.08 -2.85
N GLN A 151 -4.34 5.34 -2.42
CA GLN A 151 -5.24 5.79 -1.37
C GLN A 151 -6.68 5.90 -1.86
N ARG A 152 -7.64 5.51 -1.01
CA ARG A 152 -9.09 5.61 -1.23
C ARG A 152 -9.77 6.33 -0.07
N ARG A 153 -10.87 7.03 -0.34
CA ARG A 153 -11.70 7.68 0.70
C ARG A 153 -12.20 6.68 1.72
N SER A 154 -12.70 5.54 1.26
CA SER A 154 -13.30 4.51 2.11
C SER A 154 -12.32 3.77 3.03
N GLN A 155 -11.01 3.99 2.89
CA GLN A 155 -10.00 3.33 3.75
C GLN A 155 -9.95 3.88 5.18
N SER A 156 -10.35 5.15 5.42
CA SER A 156 -10.25 5.81 6.72
C SER A 156 -11.04 7.11 6.73
N ASP A 157 -11.67 7.43 7.88
CA ASP A 157 -12.39 8.70 8.09
C ASP A 157 -11.48 9.93 7.85
N THR A 158 -10.18 9.80 8.07
CA THR A 158 -9.19 10.86 7.82
C THR A 158 -8.95 11.13 6.34
N ARG A 159 -9.54 10.36 5.43
CA ARG A 159 -9.40 10.46 3.98
C ARG A 159 -10.68 10.85 3.25
N SER A 160 -11.72 11.26 3.96
CA SER A 160 -13.03 11.63 3.39
C SER A 160 -12.94 12.70 2.29
N GLU A 161 -11.98 13.63 2.40
CA GLU A 161 -11.76 14.72 1.44
C GLU A 161 -10.68 14.42 0.38
N LEU A 162 -10.21 13.17 0.28
CA LEU A 162 -9.19 12.78 -0.70
C LEU A 162 -9.69 13.06 -2.12
N ASN A 163 -8.84 13.69 -2.93
CA ASN A 163 -9.13 13.99 -4.33
C ASN A 163 -8.18 13.25 -5.28
N PHE A 164 -8.55 13.19 -6.56
CA PHE A 164 -7.70 12.62 -7.60
C PHE A 164 -6.33 13.30 -7.64
N GLU A 165 -6.30 14.63 -7.63
CA GLU A 165 -5.08 15.44 -7.66
C GLU A 165 -5.00 16.30 -6.41
N GLU A 166 -3.84 16.29 -5.77
CA GLU A 166 -3.52 17.04 -4.56
C GLU A 166 -2.09 17.58 -4.64
N LEU A 167 -1.77 18.54 -3.80
CA LEU A 167 -0.39 18.97 -3.58
C LEU A 167 0.17 18.26 -2.33
N ASP A 168 1.22 17.46 -2.51
CA ASP A 168 2.05 17.03 -1.39
C ASP A 168 2.86 18.23 -0.90
N ARG A 169 2.36 18.89 0.15
CA ARG A 169 2.99 20.10 0.69
C ARG A 169 4.35 19.84 1.31
N SER A 170 4.57 18.63 1.83
CA SER A 170 5.83 18.28 2.48
C SER A 170 6.98 18.14 1.48
N ARG A 171 6.67 17.77 0.24
CA ARG A 171 7.62 17.57 -0.85
C ARG A 171 7.49 18.61 -1.95
N ASN A 172 6.43 19.42 -1.92
CA ASN A 172 6.08 20.43 -2.93
C ASN A 172 5.99 19.85 -4.36
N ILE A 173 5.37 18.67 -4.49
CA ILE A 173 5.12 18.01 -5.77
C ILE A 173 3.65 17.60 -5.91
N ALA A 174 3.16 17.45 -7.14
CA ALA A 174 1.82 16.95 -7.39
C ALA A 174 1.70 15.49 -6.91
N LYS A 175 0.57 15.18 -6.26
CA LYS A 175 0.22 13.83 -5.79
C LYS A 175 -1.10 13.42 -6.42
N PHE A 176 -1.16 12.20 -6.93
CA PHE A 176 -2.34 11.64 -7.56
C PHE A 176 -2.82 10.38 -6.86
N ASN A 177 -4.14 10.24 -6.74
CA ASN A 177 -4.81 9.09 -6.13
C ASN A 177 -5.78 8.49 -7.15
N PRO A 178 -5.33 7.65 -8.11
CA PRO A 178 -6.13 7.24 -9.26
C PRO A 178 -7.44 6.50 -8.94
N ILE A 179 -7.50 5.84 -7.78
CA ILE A 179 -8.65 5.07 -7.30
C ILE A 179 -9.29 5.68 -6.04
N PHE A 180 -9.14 7.00 -5.85
CA PHE A 180 -9.56 7.71 -4.63
C PHE A 180 -11.05 7.50 -4.26
N ASP A 181 -11.90 7.26 -5.24
CA ASP A 181 -13.35 7.11 -5.16
C ASP A 181 -13.84 5.65 -5.24
N TRP A 182 -12.92 4.67 -5.32
CA TRP A 182 -13.28 3.26 -5.36
C TRP A 182 -13.67 2.73 -3.97
N GLU A 183 -14.64 1.83 -3.95
CA GLU A 183 -14.97 1.06 -2.76
C GLU A 183 -14.05 -0.17 -2.62
N GLU A 184 -14.05 -0.79 -1.44
CA GLU A 184 -13.22 -1.97 -1.18
C GLU A 184 -13.51 -3.10 -2.17
N ASN A 185 -14.79 -3.39 -2.40
CA ASN A 185 -15.20 -4.46 -3.31
C ASN A 185 -14.85 -4.19 -4.77
N ASP A 186 -14.73 -2.92 -5.20
CA ASP A 186 -14.29 -2.58 -6.55
C ASP A 186 -12.85 -3.01 -6.80
N VAL A 187 -11.99 -2.79 -5.79
CA VAL A 187 -10.59 -3.17 -5.84
C VAL A 187 -10.46 -4.69 -5.96
N TRP A 188 -11.24 -5.44 -5.17
CA TRP A 188 -11.24 -6.89 -5.22
C TRP A 188 -11.85 -7.43 -6.52
N ALA A 189 -12.92 -6.79 -7.04
CA ALA A 189 -13.52 -7.15 -8.32
C ALA A 189 -12.52 -6.98 -9.48
N TYR A 190 -11.75 -5.89 -9.47
CA TYR A 190 -10.68 -5.68 -10.45
C TYR A 190 -9.62 -6.76 -10.34
N ALA A 191 -9.12 -7.00 -9.13
CA ALA A 191 -8.05 -7.96 -8.88
C ALA A 191 -8.43 -9.38 -9.34
N GLU A 192 -9.67 -9.81 -9.05
CA GLU A 192 -10.20 -11.09 -9.51
C GLU A 192 -10.32 -11.13 -11.04
N THR A 193 -10.94 -10.12 -11.64
CA THR A 193 -11.25 -10.09 -13.08
C THR A 193 -9.99 -10.07 -13.95
N TYR A 194 -8.96 -9.33 -13.54
CA TYR A 194 -7.72 -9.19 -14.31
C TYR A 194 -6.62 -10.17 -13.87
N GLY A 195 -6.87 -11.01 -12.88
CA GLY A 195 -5.90 -11.98 -12.36
C GLY A 195 -4.64 -11.30 -11.82
N VAL A 196 -4.85 -10.23 -11.04
CA VAL A 196 -3.75 -9.44 -10.47
C VAL A 196 -3.01 -10.26 -9.42
N PRO A 197 -1.67 -10.31 -9.43
CA PRO A 197 -0.91 -10.96 -8.35
C PRO A 197 -1.21 -10.34 -6.99
N LEU A 198 -1.51 -11.16 -6.00
CA LEU A 198 -1.89 -10.74 -4.66
C LEU A 198 -0.94 -11.31 -3.60
N ASN A 199 -0.87 -10.64 -2.46
CA ASN A 199 -0.12 -11.13 -1.31
C ASN A 199 -0.87 -12.31 -0.66
N GLU A 200 -0.18 -13.45 -0.47
CA GLU A 200 -0.74 -14.67 0.12
C GLU A 200 -1.27 -14.47 1.54
N LEU A 201 -0.83 -13.44 2.24
CA LEU A 201 -1.33 -13.10 3.57
C LEU A 201 -2.83 -12.75 3.58
N TYR A 202 -3.41 -12.32 2.46
CA TYR A 202 -4.86 -12.13 2.37
C TYR A 202 -5.65 -13.40 2.65
N HIS A 203 -5.14 -14.56 2.21
CA HIS A 203 -5.73 -15.87 2.48
C HIS A 203 -5.52 -16.34 3.93
N GLN A 204 -4.65 -15.66 4.68
CA GLN A 204 -4.33 -15.93 6.09
C GLN A 204 -5.04 -14.96 7.05
N GLY A 205 -5.99 -14.14 6.56
CA GLY A 205 -6.78 -13.21 7.38
C GLY A 205 -6.15 -11.86 7.62
N TYR A 206 -5.28 -11.37 6.73
CA TYR A 206 -4.64 -10.06 6.82
C TYR A 206 -5.27 -9.08 5.81
N PRO A 207 -6.30 -8.31 6.17
CA PRO A 207 -6.92 -7.35 5.24
C PRO A 207 -6.05 -6.11 5.00
N SER A 208 -5.11 -5.80 5.88
CA SER A 208 -4.19 -4.67 5.78
C SER A 208 -2.79 -5.13 6.16
N ILE A 209 -1.86 -5.07 5.20
CA ILE A 209 -0.51 -5.62 5.32
C ILE A 209 0.51 -4.48 5.49
N GLY A 210 1.47 -4.67 6.38
CA GLY A 210 2.62 -3.78 6.58
C GLY A 210 3.85 -4.56 6.95
N CYS A 211 4.78 -3.95 7.71
CA CYS A 211 5.90 -4.70 8.26
C CYS A 211 5.41 -5.86 9.13
N GLU A 212 6.09 -7.00 9.06
CA GLU A 212 5.77 -8.21 9.80
C GLU A 212 5.52 -7.95 11.29
N PRO A 213 6.44 -7.29 12.05
CA PRO A 213 6.21 -7.06 13.48
C PRO A 213 5.10 -6.05 13.78
N CYS A 214 4.56 -5.35 12.77
CA CYS A 214 3.53 -4.33 12.92
C CYS A 214 2.16 -4.76 12.37
N THR A 215 2.01 -6.04 12.03
CA THR A 215 0.78 -6.53 11.39
C THR A 215 0.42 -7.91 11.95
N ARG A 216 -0.86 -8.12 12.25
CA ARG A 216 -1.43 -9.42 12.61
C ARG A 216 -2.70 -9.70 11.82
N PRO A 217 -3.16 -10.97 11.74
CA PRO A 217 -4.46 -11.28 11.16
C PRO A 217 -5.60 -10.64 11.98
N VAL A 218 -6.71 -10.41 11.34
CA VAL A 218 -7.90 -9.75 11.90
C VAL A 218 -9.03 -10.77 11.99
N LYS A 219 -9.78 -10.76 13.09
CA LYS A 219 -10.96 -11.63 13.24
C LYS A 219 -12.10 -11.10 12.39
N GLU A 220 -12.98 -12.02 12.01
CA GLU A 220 -14.24 -11.69 11.32
C GLU A 220 -15.04 -10.67 12.16
N GLY A 221 -15.49 -9.57 11.53
CA GLY A 221 -16.22 -8.49 12.18
C GLY A 221 -15.34 -7.42 12.87
N GLU A 222 -14.02 -7.61 12.99
CA GLU A 222 -13.13 -6.53 13.42
C GLU A 222 -12.90 -5.53 12.27
N ASN A 223 -12.54 -4.29 12.62
CA ASN A 223 -12.12 -3.30 11.62
C ASN A 223 -10.91 -3.83 10.82
N ILE A 224 -10.91 -3.64 9.49
CA ILE A 224 -9.85 -4.12 8.59
C ILE A 224 -8.44 -3.64 8.96
N ARG A 225 -8.32 -2.51 9.66
CA ARG A 225 -7.03 -1.99 10.17
C ARG A 225 -6.75 -2.40 11.62
N ALA A 226 -7.59 -3.20 12.26
CA ALA A 226 -7.39 -3.64 13.65
C ALA A 226 -6.07 -4.41 13.84
N GLY A 227 -5.59 -5.11 12.81
CA GLY A 227 -4.32 -5.81 12.80
C GLY A 227 -3.09 -4.91 12.72
N ARG A 228 -3.22 -3.62 12.36
CA ARG A 228 -2.11 -2.68 12.26
C ARG A 228 -1.83 -2.04 13.60
N TRP A 229 -0.57 -2.10 14.06
CA TRP A 229 -0.17 -1.56 15.36
C TRP A 229 -1.21 -1.87 16.44
N TRP A 230 -1.59 -3.15 16.57
CA TRP A 230 -2.69 -3.62 17.42
C TRP A 230 -2.53 -3.28 18.91
N TRP A 231 -1.33 -2.91 19.34
CA TRP A 231 -1.01 -2.48 20.70
C TRP A 231 -1.22 -0.98 20.94
N GLU A 232 -1.51 -0.19 19.89
CA GLU A 232 -1.74 1.25 19.99
C GLU A 232 -3.22 1.61 20.00
N SER A 233 -3.54 2.81 20.55
CA SER A 233 -4.88 3.42 20.44
C SER A 233 -5.22 3.76 18.99
N LYS A 234 -6.51 3.89 18.66
CA LYS A 234 -6.98 4.19 17.30
C LYS A 234 -6.35 5.47 16.72
N ASP A 235 -6.20 6.50 17.57
CA ASP A 235 -5.76 7.85 17.16
C ASP A 235 -4.27 7.92 16.76
N SER A 236 -3.47 6.92 17.14
CA SER A 236 -2.03 6.88 16.85
C SER A 236 -1.68 6.06 15.59
N LYS A 237 -2.64 5.31 15.01
CA LYS A 237 -2.42 4.30 13.96
C LYS A 237 -2.17 4.85 12.56
N GLU A 238 -1.23 5.81 12.43
CA GLU A 238 -0.77 6.32 11.13
C GLU A 238 0.76 6.31 11.04
N CYS A 239 1.29 5.93 9.86
CA CYS A 239 2.75 5.85 9.66
C CYS A 239 3.39 7.17 9.22
N GLY A 240 2.61 8.18 8.85
CA GLY A 240 3.10 9.50 8.41
C GLY A 240 3.65 9.56 6.98
N LEU A 241 3.50 8.53 6.16
CA LEU A 241 3.95 8.53 4.76
C LEU A 241 3.24 9.57 3.88
N HIS A 242 2.00 9.92 4.24
CA HIS A 242 1.10 10.74 3.43
C HIS A 242 0.73 12.06 4.11
N LYS A 243 1.55 12.53 5.06
CA LYS A 243 1.36 13.82 5.74
C LYS A 243 1.98 14.95 4.97
#